data_3f0e6633b771c7784405bea8722aa5ca
#
_entry.id   3f0e6633b771c7784405bea8722aa5ca
#
_cell.length_a   1.000
_cell.length_b   1.000
_cell.length_c   1.000
_cell.angle_alpha   90.00
_cell.angle_beta   90.00
_cell.angle_gamma   90.00
#
_symmetry.space_group_name_H-M   'P 1'
#
loop_
_entity.id
_entity.type
_entity.pdbx_description
1 polymer ?
#
loop_
_entity_poly.entity_id
_entity_poly.type
_entity_poly.pdbx_seq_one_letter_code
_entity_poly.pdbx_strand_id
1 'polypeptide(L)' 'DHPSKIETLKVRFLNPVLPGDELNFKSEKNDAEINIEVTNQNGNRVLRGQAKVR' A
#
# COMPACT_ATOMS: atom_id res chain seq x y z
N ASP A 1 -19.76 -4.17 9.21
CA ASP A 1 -19.76 -3.30 9.54
C ASP A 1 -18.87 -2.28 9.23
N HIS A 2 -18.57 -1.33 9.95
CA HIS A 2 -17.80 -0.29 9.50
C HIS A 2 -16.46 -0.27 10.08
N PRO A 3 -15.48 0.18 9.31
CA PRO A 3 -14.14 0.22 9.76
C PRO A 3 -13.90 1.44 10.60
N SER A 4 -14.59 1.53 11.66
CA SER A 4 -14.46 2.69 12.51
C SER A 4 -13.08 2.81 13.12
N LYS A 5 -12.27 1.77 13.02
CA LYS A 5 -10.93 1.80 13.59
C LYS A 5 -9.92 2.43 12.67
N ILE A 6 -10.26 2.65 11.41
CA ILE A 6 -9.35 3.28 10.48
C ILE A 6 -9.57 4.77 10.51
N GLU A 7 -8.57 5.49 10.96
CA GLU A 7 -8.66 6.94 11.08
C GLU A 7 -8.28 7.63 9.79
N THR A 8 -7.27 7.12 9.13
CA THR A 8 -6.76 7.74 7.92
C THR A 8 -6.35 6.66 6.94
N LEU A 9 -6.70 6.85 5.69
CA LEU A 9 -6.27 5.94 4.64
C LEU A 9 -5.81 6.77 3.46
N LYS A 10 -4.55 6.59 3.06
CA LYS A 10 -3.99 7.29 1.91
C LYS A 10 -3.41 6.27 0.97
N VAL A 11 -3.76 6.39 -0.30
CA VAL A 11 -3.23 5.52 -1.33
C VAL A 11 -2.72 6.40 -2.46
N ARG A 12 -1.53 6.10 -2.95
CA ARG A 12 -0.93 6.88 -4.02
C ARG A 12 -0.39 5.93 -5.09
N PHE A 13 -0.77 6.18 -6.33
CA PHE A 13 -0.21 5.45 -7.44
C PHE A 13 1.03 6.19 -7.94
N LEU A 14 2.11 5.47 -8.06
CA LEU A 14 3.39 6.06 -8.42
C LEU A 14 3.78 5.78 -9.86
N ASN A 15 3.47 4.60 -10.35
CA ASN A 15 3.78 4.21 -11.71
C ASN A 15 2.65 3.35 -12.26
N PRO A 16 2.45 3.35 -13.57
CA PRO A 16 1.41 2.53 -14.16
C PRO A 16 1.77 1.06 -14.10
N VAL A 17 0.76 0.23 -14.01
CA VAL A 17 0.92 -1.21 -14.04
C VAL A 17 0.57 -1.69 -15.44
N LEU A 18 1.47 -2.45 -16.04
CA LEU A 18 1.27 -2.96 -17.39
C LEU A 18 0.87 -4.43 -17.33
N PRO A 19 0.14 -4.90 -18.35
CA PRO A 19 -0.20 -6.31 -18.39
C PRO A 19 1.06 -7.17 -18.38
N GLY A 20 1.06 -8.20 -17.58
CA GLY A 20 2.23 -9.05 -17.46
C GLY A 20 3.20 -8.67 -16.37
N ASP A 21 3.00 -7.54 -15.73
CA ASP A 21 3.85 -7.14 -14.62
C ASP A 21 3.65 -8.06 -13.43
N GLU A 22 4.74 -8.40 -12.79
CA GLU A 22 4.68 -9.15 -11.54
C GLU A 22 4.77 -8.16 -10.40
N LEU A 23 3.82 -8.24 -9.49
CA LEU A 23 3.76 -7.30 -8.39
C LEU A 23 4.16 -7.97 -7.10
N ASN A 24 4.95 -7.27 -6.33
CA ASN A 24 5.38 -7.72 -5.01
C ASN A 24 4.75 -6.81 -3.97
N PHE A 25 4.11 -7.40 -2.99
CA PHE A 25 3.43 -6.67 -1.94
C PHE A 25 4.27 -6.70 -0.68
N LYS A 26 4.38 -5.55 -0.04
CA LYS A 26 5.10 -5.43 1.19
C LYS A 26 4.24 -4.65 2.17
N SER A 27 4.11 -5.12 3.38
CA SER A 27 3.34 -4.40 4.37
C SER A 27 4.11 -4.35 5.68
N GLU A 28 4.01 -3.22 6.35
CA GLU A 28 4.61 -3.02 7.65
C GLU A 28 3.57 -2.48 8.60
N LYS A 29 3.58 -2.99 9.81
CA LYS A 29 2.65 -2.53 10.82
C LYS A 29 3.43 -2.01 12.02
N ASN A 30 3.20 -0.75 12.38
CA ASN A 30 3.79 -0.14 13.54
C ASN A 30 2.67 0.36 14.43
N ASP A 31 2.64 -0.10 15.68
CA ASP A 31 1.63 0.40 16.61
C ASP A 31 0.28 0.61 15.96
N ALA A 32 -0.01 1.84 15.57
CA ALA A 32 -1.31 2.18 14.99
C ALA A 32 -1.22 2.50 13.52
N GLU A 33 -0.09 2.23 12.88
CA GLU A 33 0.07 2.55 11.47
C GLU A 33 0.38 1.31 10.66
N ILE A 34 -0.19 1.27 9.46
CA ILE A 34 0.06 0.19 8.51
C ILE A 34 0.53 0.82 7.21
N ASN A 35 1.69 0.39 6.74
CA ASN A 35 2.24 0.89 5.48
C ASN A 35 2.27 -0.26 4.48
N ILE A 36 1.81 0.02 3.28
CA ILE A 36 1.77 -0.97 2.21
C ILE A 36 2.54 -0.42 1.03
N GLU A 37 3.35 -1.28 0.43
CA GLU A 37 4.11 -0.89 -0.74
C GLU A 37 4.02 -2.00 -1.76
N VAL A 38 3.79 -1.63 -3.01
CA VAL A 38 3.72 -2.58 -4.11
C VAL A 38 4.78 -2.20 -5.12
N THR A 39 5.63 -3.16 -5.48
CA THR A 39 6.67 -2.92 -6.47
C THR A 39 6.51 -3.92 -7.61
N ASN A 40 7.06 -3.58 -8.77
CA ASN A 40 7.02 -4.48 -9.90
C ASN A 40 8.30 -5.32 -9.95
N GLN A 41 8.43 -6.12 -10.99
CA GLN A 41 9.58 -7.04 -11.09
C GLN A 41 10.89 -6.30 -11.24
N ASN A 42 10.86 -5.04 -11.64
CA ASN A 42 12.08 -4.25 -11.77
C ASN A 42 12.44 -3.50 -10.50
N GLY A 43 11.65 -3.68 -9.45
CA GLY A 43 11.91 -2.98 -8.21
C GLY A 43 11.34 -1.57 -8.15
N ASN A 44 10.61 -1.16 -9.17
CA ASN A 44 9.99 0.16 -9.16
C ASN A 44 8.71 0.14 -8.36
N ARG A 45 8.51 1.19 -7.57
CA ARG A 45 7.30 1.30 -6.78
C ARG A 45 6.13 1.64 -7.68
N VAL A 46 5.06 0.88 -7.54
CA VAL A 46 3.86 1.08 -8.32
C VAL A 46 2.79 1.76 -7.49
N LEU A 47 2.69 1.38 -6.24
CA LEU A 47 1.65 1.89 -5.38
C LEU A 47 2.15 1.97 -3.95
N ARG A 48 1.67 2.96 -3.24
CA ARG A 48 2.02 3.12 -1.85
C ARG A 48 0.76 3.45 -1.08
N GLY A 49 0.54 2.72 -0.01
CA GLY A 49 -0.62 2.93 0.83
C GLY A 49 -0.22 3.13 2.28
N GLN A 50 -0.98 3.94 2.97
CA GLN A 50 -0.75 4.19 4.37
C GLN A 50 -2.08 4.29 5.09
N ALA A 51 -2.23 3.55 6.16
CA ALA A 51 -3.44 3.56 6.96
C ALA A 51 -3.08 3.81 8.41
N LYS A 52 -3.87 4.63 9.06
CA LYS A 52 -3.68 4.88 10.46
C LYS A 52 -4.88 4.33 11.20
N VAL A 53 -4.63 3.54 12.22
CA VAL A 53 -5.68 2.87 12.96
C VAL A 53 -5.73 3.44 14.37
N ARG A 54 -6.94 3.53 14.90
CA ARG A 54 -7.10 4.01 16.25
C ARG A 54 -6.82 2.94 17.27
#